data_23c54a5eeb9b748f16fdd3a8e8da317d
#
_entry.id   23c54a5eeb9b748f16fdd3a8e8da317d
#
_cell.length_a   1.000
_cell.length_b   1.000
_cell.length_c   1.000
_cell.angle_alpha   90.00
_cell.angle_beta   90.00
_cell.angle_gamma   90.00
#
_symmetry.space_group_name_H-M   'P 1'
#
loop_
_entity.id
_entity.type
_entity.pdbx_description
1 polymer ?
#
loop_
_entity_poly.entity_id
_entity_poly.type
_entity_poly.pdbx_seq_one_letter_code
_entity_poly.pdbx_strand_id
1 'polypeptide(L)'
;PVSEGTDDVRASIMLCSIACIIARFRRMSIEIYKKVRFLYNPNAGSGTTRLRAGGKMDAFLDFSIVPGSERAFGLFSPLHILWLLAALMAWLLLCRRYRRCTPACRVRMRRVTAGAALAIELLRSLLLMLAGEYGIGRLPLHLCALAIYISFLHSLRGGELTGQFLYAFCMPGAVCALLFPDWSAYPAFHFMSVNSFTLHILLVGYTLMLVAGGELRPDTRRAPACLGIM
;
A
#
# COMPACT_ATOMS: atom_id res chain seq x y z
N PRO A 1 -36.94 7.45 -16.16
CA PRO A 1 -36.80 7.37 -14.71
C PRO A 1 -36.60 5.95 -14.16
N VAL A 2 -36.13 4.98 -14.97
CA VAL A 2 -35.94 3.56 -14.53
C VAL A 2 -34.45 3.17 -14.42
N SER A 3 -33.51 4.05 -14.75
CA SER A 3 -32.10 3.71 -14.81
C SER A 3 -31.32 3.93 -13.49
N GLU A 4 -31.79 4.76 -12.58
CA GLU A 4 -31.05 5.08 -11.33
C GLU A 4 -31.00 3.91 -10.34
N GLY A 5 -32.07 3.11 -10.24
CA GLY A 5 -32.10 1.97 -9.31
C GLY A 5 -31.20 0.78 -9.67
N THR A 6 -30.87 0.62 -10.94
CA THR A 6 -30.01 -0.50 -11.43
C THR A 6 -28.52 -0.21 -11.22
N ASP A 7 -28.11 1.05 -11.23
CA ASP A 7 -26.71 1.44 -11.04
C ASP A 7 -26.31 1.36 -9.57
N ASP A 8 -27.21 1.67 -8.65
CA ASP A 8 -27.00 1.56 -7.20
C ASP A 8 -26.90 0.09 -6.74
N VAL A 9 -27.72 -0.81 -7.30
CA VAL A 9 -27.63 -2.26 -7.03
C VAL A 9 -26.32 -2.84 -7.59
N ARG A 10 -25.89 -2.42 -8.78
CA ARG A 10 -24.63 -2.86 -9.38
C ARG A 10 -23.42 -2.35 -8.59
N ALA A 11 -23.45 -1.12 -8.12
CA ALA A 11 -22.40 -0.55 -7.26
C ALA A 11 -22.31 -1.30 -5.93
N SER A 12 -23.44 -1.65 -5.31
CA SER A 12 -23.49 -2.44 -4.07
C SER A 12 -22.97 -3.87 -4.26
N ILE A 13 -23.33 -4.54 -5.36
CA ILE A 13 -22.82 -5.89 -5.69
C ILE A 13 -21.32 -5.83 -5.94
N MET A 14 -20.82 -4.80 -6.62
CA MET A 14 -19.41 -4.63 -6.89
C MET A 14 -18.62 -4.36 -5.60
N LEU A 15 -19.11 -3.51 -4.70
CA LEU A 15 -18.51 -3.26 -3.38
C LEU A 15 -18.48 -4.55 -2.54
N CYS A 16 -19.54 -5.33 -2.54
CA CYS A 16 -19.59 -6.61 -1.84
C CYS A 16 -18.62 -7.63 -2.46
N SER A 17 -18.48 -7.68 -3.78
CA SER A 17 -17.53 -8.55 -4.49
C SER A 17 -16.08 -8.14 -4.18
N ILE A 18 -15.77 -6.85 -4.20
CA ILE A 18 -14.45 -6.32 -3.84
C ILE A 18 -14.13 -6.64 -2.37
N ALA A 19 -15.07 -6.44 -1.45
CA ALA A 19 -14.90 -6.79 -0.05
C ALA A 19 -14.67 -8.30 0.14
N CYS A 20 -15.36 -9.15 -0.62
CA CYS A 20 -15.16 -10.60 -0.61
C CYS A 20 -13.78 -11.01 -1.15
N ILE A 21 -13.32 -10.37 -2.23
CA ILE A 21 -11.99 -10.61 -2.81
C ILE A 21 -10.91 -10.16 -1.83
N ILE A 22 -11.04 -8.99 -1.23
CA ILE A 22 -10.10 -8.47 -0.21
C ILE A 22 -10.07 -9.42 1.00
N ALA A 23 -11.23 -9.89 1.47
CA ALA A 23 -11.32 -10.82 2.59
C ALA A 23 -10.68 -12.19 2.26
N ARG A 24 -10.87 -12.71 1.04
CA ARG A 24 -10.21 -13.94 0.56
C ARG A 24 -8.69 -13.76 0.45
N PHE A 25 -8.25 -12.65 -0.13
CA PHE A 25 -6.81 -12.34 -0.27
C PHE A 25 -6.14 -12.19 1.09
N ARG A 26 -6.79 -11.50 2.04
CA ARG A 26 -6.33 -11.37 3.43
C ARG A 26 -6.24 -12.74 4.11
N ARG A 27 -7.25 -13.61 3.93
CA ARG A 27 -7.26 -14.96 4.52
C ARG A 27 -6.14 -15.83 3.91
N MET A 28 -5.96 -15.77 2.59
CA MET A 28 -4.89 -16.47 1.88
C MET A 28 -3.49 -15.97 2.31
N SER A 29 -3.29 -14.66 2.44
CA SER A 29 -2.03 -14.07 2.92
C SER A 29 -1.73 -14.50 4.36
N ILE A 30 -2.75 -14.55 5.24
CA ILE A 30 -2.60 -15.04 6.62
C ILE A 30 -2.24 -16.53 6.63
N GLU A 31 -2.86 -17.35 5.81
CA GLU A 31 -2.57 -18.78 5.72
C GLU A 31 -1.19 -19.06 5.15
N ILE A 32 -0.79 -18.34 4.11
CA ILE A 32 0.58 -18.40 3.57
C ILE A 32 1.58 -17.97 4.64
N TYR A 33 1.31 -16.86 5.35
CA TYR A 33 2.17 -16.37 6.43
C TYR A 33 2.30 -17.41 7.57
N LYS A 34 1.20 -18.05 7.99
CA LYS A 34 1.23 -19.11 9.00
C LYS A 34 2.04 -20.32 8.54
N LYS A 35 1.87 -20.77 7.28
CA LYS A 35 2.63 -21.86 6.68
C LYS A 35 4.12 -21.53 6.57
N VAL A 36 4.47 -20.34 6.11
CA VAL A 36 5.86 -19.87 6.02
C VAL A 36 6.47 -19.76 7.41
N ARG A 37 5.73 -19.23 8.40
CA ARG A 37 6.18 -19.17 9.80
C ARG A 37 6.38 -20.55 10.42
N PHE A 38 5.56 -21.55 10.05
CA PHE A 38 5.73 -22.93 10.51
C PHE A 38 6.96 -23.61 9.90
N LEU A 39 7.28 -23.30 8.63
CA LEU A 39 8.47 -23.82 7.94
C LEU A 39 9.76 -23.09 8.35
N TYR A 40 9.66 -21.84 8.77
CA TYR A 40 10.76 -21.05 9.30
C TYR A 40 10.74 -21.10 10.82
N ASN A 41 11.46 -22.06 11.40
CA ASN A 41 11.69 -22.11 12.84
C ASN A 41 12.82 -21.12 13.20
N PRO A 42 12.53 -19.96 13.78
CA PRO A 42 13.56 -18.96 14.13
C PRO A 42 14.48 -19.44 15.27
N ASN A 43 14.17 -20.58 15.91
CA ASN A 43 14.96 -21.16 17.00
C ASN A 43 16.00 -22.19 16.54
N ALA A 44 16.10 -22.47 15.24
CA ALA A 44 17.11 -23.35 14.69
C ALA A 44 18.38 -22.56 14.29
N GLY A 45 19.10 -22.05 15.25
CA GLY A 45 20.48 -21.60 15.09
C GLY A 45 20.70 -20.10 15.06
N SER A 46 20.98 -19.50 16.21
CA SER A 46 22.21 -18.74 16.45
C SER A 46 22.18 -18.14 17.86
N GLY A 47 22.90 -18.74 18.77
CA GLY A 47 23.36 -18.09 19.99
C GLY A 47 24.37 -17.00 19.67
N THR A 48 23.91 -15.81 19.39
CA THR A 48 24.70 -14.59 19.54
C THR A 48 23.77 -13.50 20.03
N THR A 49 23.59 -13.44 21.34
CA THR A 49 23.05 -12.29 22.05
C THR A 49 24.02 -11.12 21.85
N ARG A 50 23.92 -10.37 20.77
CA ARG A 50 24.54 -9.07 20.69
C ARG A 50 23.69 -8.11 21.52
N LEU A 51 24.11 -7.92 22.78
CA LEU A 51 23.73 -6.74 23.57
C LEU A 51 24.28 -5.52 22.82
N ARG A 52 23.46 -4.92 21.97
CA ARG A 52 23.76 -3.66 21.30
C ARG A 52 23.21 -2.56 22.19
N ALA A 53 24.10 -1.79 22.82
CA ALA A 53 23.78 -0.50 23.39
C ALA A 53 23.40 0.43 22.23
N GLY A 54 22.10 0.46 21.89
CA GLY A 54 21.62 1.16 20.70
C GLY A 54 21.05 2.53 21.05
N GLY A 55 21.45 3.56 20.31
CA GLY A 55 20.83 4.88 20.29
C GLY A 55 19.41 4.83 19.66
N LYS A 56 18.68 5.96 19.69
CA LYS A 56 17.33 6.07 19.09
C LYS A 56 17.27 5.68 17.61
N MET A 57 18.39 5.80 16.88
CA MET A 57 18.50 5.46 15.46
C MET A 57 18.56 3.94 15.23
N ASP A 58 19.13 3.18 16.18
CA ASP A 58 19.19 1.73 16.09
C ASP A 58 17.79 1.13 16.25
N ALA A 59 16.90 1.71 17.07
CA ALA A 59 15.53 1.28 17.23
C ALA A 59 14.66 1.54 15.96
N PHE A 60 14.99 2.56 15.16
CA PHE A 60 14.28 2.87 13.91
C PHE A 60 14.54 1.84 12.82
N LEU A 61 15.75 1.31 12.73
CA LEU A 61 16.19 0.32 11.74
C LEU A 61 16.38 -1.08 12.33
N ASP A 62 15.86 -1.35 13.51
CA ASP A 62 15.99 -2.66 14.15
C ASP A 62 15.02 -3.68 13.53
N PHE A 63 15.45 -4.31 12.45
CA PHE A 63 14.68 -5.36 11.78
C PHE A 63 14.57 -6.66 12.57
N SER A 64 15.25 -6.79 13.73
CA SER A 64 15.15 -7.93 14.62
C SER A 64 13.94 -7.86 15.56
N ILE A 65 13.19 -6.76 15.56
CA ILE A 65 11.97 -6.60 16.36
C ILE A 65 10.95 -7.64 15.92
N VAL A 66 10.56 -8.50 16.88
CA VAL A 66 9.50 -9.49 16.65
C VAL A 66 8.15 -8.75 16.55
N PRO A 67 7.40 -8.92 15.45
CA PRO A 67 6.06 -8.36 15.35
C PRO A 67 5.16 -8.79 16.50
N GLY A 68 4.43 -7.85 17.10
CA GLY A 68 3.55 -8.11 18.25
C GLY A 68 4.20 -7.90 19.62
N SER A 69 5.38 -7.28 19.68
CA SER A 69 5.99 -6.83 20.94
C SER A 69 5.14 -5.74 21.62
N GLU A 70 5.37 -5.50 22.92
CA GLU A 70 4.70 -4.45 23.72
C GLU A 70 4.81 -3.02 23.14
N ARG A 71 5.71 -2.81 22.17
CA ARG A 71 5.92 -1.53 21.49
C ARG A 71 5.04 -1.31 20.27
N ALA A 72 4.20 -2.29 19.91
CA ALA A 72 3.24 -2.16 18.81
C ALA A 72 2.28 -0.98 19.05
N PHE A 73 1.95 -0.22 18.00
CA PHE A 73 0.92 0.80 18.16
C PHE A 73 -0.48 0.19 17.98
N GLY A 74 -1.43 0.62 18.85
CA GLY A 74 -2.80 0.10 18.79
C GLY A 74 -3.55 0.59 17.56
N LEU A 75 -4.42 -0.26 17.01
CA LEU A 75 -5.37 0.11 15.97
C LEU A 75 -6.27 1.26 16.49
N PHE A 76 -6.48 2.28 15.67
CA PHE A 76 -7.20 3.51 16.02
C PHE A 76 -6.65 4.26 17.24
N SER A 77 -5.40 4.00 17.64
CA SER A 77 -4.71 4.84 18.60
C SER A 77 -4.61 6.30 18.12
N PRO A 78 -4.39 7.28 19.00
CA PRO A 78 -4.25 8.69 18.59
C PRO A 78 -3.21 8.89 17.49
N LEU A 79 -2.13 8.13 17.50
CA LEU A 79 -1.08 8.18 16.49
C LEU A 79 -1.54 7.59 15.15
N HIS A 80 -2.32 6.51 15.16
CA HIS A 80 -2.91 5.96 13.94
C HIS A 80 -3.90 6.97 13.32
N ILE A 81 -4.76 7.57 14.13
CA ILE A 81 -5.69 8.62 13.69
C ILE A 81 -4.92 9.81 13.09
N LEU A 82 -3.80 10.21 13.70
CA LEU A 82 -2.95 11.27 13.16
C LEU A 82 -2.41 10.92 11.77
N TRP A 83 -1.97 9.67 11.55
CA TRP A 83 -1.56 9.19 10.23
C TRP A 83 -2.70 9.26 9.21
N LEU A 84 -3.91 8.85 9.57
CA LEU A 84 -5.09 8.92 8.69
C LEU A 84 -5.47 10.36 8.35
N LEU A 85 -5.41 11.28 9.32
CA LEU A 85 -5.66 12.71 9.09
C LEU A 85 -4.58 13.33 8.19
N ALA A 86 -3.31 12.98 8.41
CA ALA A 86 -2.20 13.41 7.56
C ALA A 86 -2.37 12.89 6.12
N ALA A 87 -2.80 11.63 5.94
CA ALA A 87 -3.12 11.05 4.64
C ALA A 87 -4.23 11.83 3.93
N LEU A 88 -5.36 12.08 4.63
CA LEU A 88 -6.48 12.85 4.09
C LEU A 88 -6.04 14.25 3.66
N MET A 89 -5.29 14.94 4.50
CA MET A 89 -4.77 16.28 4.18
C MET A 89 -3.84 16.23 2.96
N ALA A 90 -2.92 15.27 2.90
CA ALA A 90 -2.02 15.09 1.77
C ALA A 90 -2.80 14.86 0.46
N TRP A 91 -3.84 14.02 0.47
CA TRP A 91 -4.66 13.78 -0.71
C TRP A 91 -5.45 15.01 -1.14
N LEU A 92 -6.04 15.75 -0.20
CA LEU A 92 -6.75 16.99 -0.51
C LEU A 92 -5.83 18.03 -1.16
N LEU A 93 -4.64 18.23 -0.60
CA LEU A 93 -3.65 19.16 -1.13
C LEU A 93 -3.14 18.71 -2.50
N LEU A 94 -2.83 17.41 -2.64
CA LEU A 94 -2.34 16.83 -3.88
C LEU A 94 -3.37 16.96 -5.01
N CYS A 95 -4.64 16.61 -4.75
CA CYS A 95 -5.72 16.73 -5.72
C CYS A 95 -6.01 18.19 -6.10
N ARG A 96 -6.04 19.11 -5.10
CA ARG A 96 -6.20 20.55 -5.36
C ARG A 96 -5.08 21.08 -6.24
N ARG A 97 -3.83 20.73 -5.93
CA ARG A 97 -2.66 21.14 -6.71
C ARG A 97 -2.72 20.59 -8.13
N TYR A 98 -3.04 19.30 -8.27
CA TYR A 98 -3.13 18.61 -9.55
C TYR A 98 -4.20 19.21 -10.47
N ARG A 99 -5.38 19.50 -9.95
CA ARG A 99 -6.46 20.14 -10.72
C ARG A 99 -6.07 21.50 -11.29
N ARG A 100 -5.24 22.25 -10.59
CA ARG A 100 -4.76 23.59 -11.01
C ARG A 100 -3.52 23.55 -11.90
N CYS A 101 -2.94 22.38 -12.11
CA CYS A 101 -1.73 22.22 -12.93
C CYS A 101 -2.02 22.24 -14.43
N THR A 102 -1.07 22.77 -15.18
CA THR A 102 -1.01 22.61 -16.64
C THR A 102 -0.78 21.14 -17.00
N PRO A 103 -1.09 20.70 -18.25
CA PRO A 103 -0.87 19.33 -18.68
C PRO A 103 0.57 18.83 -18.44
N ALA A 104 1.57 19.66 -18.75
CA ALA A 104 2.98 19.32 -18.50
C ALA A 104 3.29 19.15 -17.01
N CYS A 105 2.74 20.01 -16.16
CA CYS A 105 2.87 19.90 -14.71
C CYS A 105 2.20 18.61 -14.18
N ARG A 106 1.04 18.22 -14.70
CA ARG A 106 0.35 16.97 -14.33
C ARG A 106 1.19 15.75 -14.65
N VAL A 107 1.78 15.68 -15.85
CA VAL A 107 2.71 14.60 -16.22
C VAL A 107 3.88 14.52 -15.23
N ARG A 108 4.48 15.67 -14.89
CA ARG A 108 5.58 15.73 -13.91
C ARG A 108 5.12 15.24 -12.53
N MET A 109 3.96 15.69 -12.04
CA MET A 109 3.43 15.24 -10.74
C MET A 109 3.18 13.74 -10.71
N ARG A 110 2.61 13.14 -11.76
CA ARG A 110 2.42 11.69 -11.86
C ARG A 110 3.75 10.95 -11.77
N ARG A 111 4.74 11.35 -12.56
CA ARG A 111 6.07 10.74 -12.57
C ARG A 111 6.78 10.86 -11.22
N VAL A 112 6.68 12.03 -10.58
CA VAL A 112 7.30 12.26 -9.27
C VAL A 112 6.62 11.41 -8.20
N THR A 113 5.29 11.35 -8.15
CA THR A 113 4.56 10.57 -7.14
C THR A 113 4.81 9.08 -7.31
N ALA A 114 4.71 8.55 -8.53
CA ALA A 114 4.95 7.13 -8.79
C ALA A 114 6.44 6.76 -8.64
N GLY A 115 7.35 7.65 -9.07
CA GLY A 115 8.79 7.47 -8.89
C GLY A 115 9.21 7.49 -7.42
N ALA A 116 8.60 8.36 -6.60
CA ALA A 116 8.83 8.38 -5.16
C ALA A 116 8.39 7.06 -4.50
N ALA A 117 7.19 6.55 -4.86
CA ALA A 117 6.73 5.26 -4.35
C ALA A 117 7.68 4.12 -4.73
N LEU A 118 8.14 4.08 -5.99
CA LEU A 118 9.10 3.08 -6.44
C LEU A 118 10.44 3.22 -5.72
N ALA A 119 10.97 4.43 -5.56
CA ALA A 119 12.23 4.68 -4.87
C ALA A 119 12.17 4.23 -3.39
N ILE A 120 11.07 4.49 -2.70
CA ILE A 120 10.83 4.07 -1.31
C ILE A 120 10.79 2.54 -1.22
N GLU A 121 10.15 1.85 -2.16
CA GLU A 121 10.09 0.38 -2.17
C GLU A 121 11.46 -0.24 -2.46
N LEU A 122 12.22 0.33 -3.39
CA LEU A 122 13.58 -0.10 -3.68
C LEU A 122 14.52 0.13 -2.49
N LEU A 123 14.39 1.28 -1.81
CA LEU A 123 15.14 1.56 -0.59
C LEU A 123 14.81 0.55 0.52
N ARG A 124 13.52 0.23 0.72
CA ARG A 124 13.10 -0.81 1.66
C ARG A 124 13.77 -2.16 1.34
N SER A 125 13.72 -2.56 0.09
CA SER A 125 14.32 -3.83 -0.36
C SER A 125 15.82 -3.84 -0.15
N LEU A 126 16.50 -2.74 -0.47
CA LEU A 126 17.95 -2.58 -0.25
C LEU A 126 18.32 -2.67 1.23
N LEU A 127 17.61 -1.95 2.10
CA LEU A 127 17.88 -1.97 3.54
C LEU A 127 17.67 -3.35 4.14
N LEU A 128 16.63 -4.09 3.71
CA LEU A 128 16.40 -5.47 4.14
C LEU A 128 17.51 -6.41 3.65
N MET A 129 18.02 -6.22 2.42
CA MET A 129 19.15 -6.99 1.90
C MET A 129 20.43 -6.73 2.72
N LEU A 130 20.73 -5.46 3.00
CA LEU A 130 21.89 -5.08 3.81
C LEU A 130 21.81 -5.57 5.26
N ALA A 131 20.60 -5.68 5.80
CA ALA A 131 20.36 -6.23 7.12
C ALA A 131 20.39 -7.77 7.17
N GLY A 132 20.46 -8.46 6.03
CA GLY A 132 20.37 -9.92 5.95
C GLY A 132 18.97 -10.48 6.21
N GLU A 133 17.95 -9.61 6.21
CA GLU A 133 16.55 -9.92 6.54
C GLU A 133 15.66 -10.08 5.28
N TYR A 134 16.27 -10.12 4.09
CA TYR A 134 15.55 -10.27 2.83
C TYR A 134 15.26 -11.73 2.55
N GLY A 135 14.03 -12.16 2.79
CA GLY A 135 13.58 -13.54 2.55
C GLY A 135 12.39 -13.61 1.60
N ILE A 136 12.00 -14.83 1.21
CA ILE A 136 10.87 -15.10 0.29
C ILE A 136 9.57 -14.41 0.73
N GLY A 137 9.29 -14.35 2.02
CA GLY A 137 8.10 -13.66 2.55
C GLY A 137 8.15 -12.14 2.50
N ARG A 138 9.30 -11.55 2.13
CA ARG A 138 9.50 -10.10 2.00
C ARG A 138 9.64 -9.64 0.54
N LEU A 139 9.50 -10.58 -0.41
CA LEU A 139 9.46 -10.26 -1.83
C LEU A 139 8.28 -9.33 -2.15
N PRO A 140 8.46 -8.37 -3.08
CA PRO A 140 7.43 -7.42 -3.45
C PRO A 140 6.38 -8.04 -4.39
N LEU A 141 5.82 -9.20 -4.01
CA LEU A 141 4.85 -9.96 -4.80
C LEU A 141 3.39 -9.76 -4.32
N HIS A 142 3.17 -8.94 -3.29
CA HIS A 142 1.83 -8.62 -2.84
C HIS A 142 1.19 -7.52 -3.71
N LEU A 143 -0.14 -7.42 -3.70
CA LEU A 143 -0.91 -6.51 -4.55
C LEU A 143 -0.44 -5.05 -4.49
N CYS A 144 -0.08 -4.55 -3.29
CA CYS A 144 0.38 -3.17 -3.14
C CYS A 144 1.75 -2.93 -3.79
N ALA A 145 2.66 -3.91 -3.75
CA ALA A 145 3.93 -3.80 -4.47
C ALA A 145 3.71 -3.82 -6.00
N LEU A 146 2.86 -4.72 -6.48
CA LEU A 146 2.45 -4.72 -7.90
C LEU A 146 1.86 -3.37 -8.31
N ALA A 147 1.02 -2.77 -7.45
CA ALA A 147 0.44 -1.45 -7.66
C ALA A 147 1.51 -0.35 -7.83
N ILE A 148 2.63 -0.43 -7.10
CA ILE A 148 3.75 0.52 -7.23
C ILE A 148 4.35 0.43 -8.65
N TYR A 149 4.66 -0.77 -9.13
CA TYR A 149 5.22 -0.98 -10.47
C TYR A 149 4.24 -0.55 -11.56
N ILE A 150 2.96 -0.92 -11.42
CA ILE A 150 1.91 -0.52 -12.38
C ILE A 150 1.71 1.00 -12.36
N SER A 151 1.71 1.66 -11.20
CA SER A 151 1.62 3.12 -11.11
C SER A 151 2.80 3.81 -11.79
N PHE A 152 4.00 3.29 -11.62
CA PHE A 152 5.19 3.81 -12.28
C PHE A 152 5.09 3.63 -13.80
N LEU A 153 4.75 2.45 -14.29
CA LEU A 153 4.55 2.18 -15.71
C LEU A 153 3.46 3.06 -16.32
N HIS A 154 2.31 3.18 -15.61
CA HIS A 154 1.23 4.07 -16.00
C HIS A 154 1.66 5.53 -16.06
N SER A 155 2.54 5.99 -15.16
CA SER A 155 3.04 7.37 -15.17
C SER A 155 3.89 7.69 -16.40
N LEU A 156 4.50 6.69 -17.03
CA LEU A 156 5.35 6.83 -18.21
C LEU A 156 4.56 6.70 -19.53
N ARG A 157 3.67 5.71 -19.60
CA ARG A 157 2.98 5.32 -20.84
C ARG A 157 1.51 5.71 -20.87
N GLY A 158 0.91 5.95 -19.71
CA GLY A 158 -0.53 6.05 -19.56
C GLY A 158 -1.19 4.68 -19.73
N GLY A 159 -2.46 4.69 -20.12
CA GLY A 159 -3.23 3.50 -20.40
C GLY A 159 -4.50 3.44 -19.56
N GLU A 160 -5.63 3.28 -20.25
CA GLU A 160 -6.93 3.30 -19.59
C GLU A 160 -7.13 2.07 -18.69
N LEU A 161 -6.75 0.88 -19.19
CA LEU A 161 -6.90 -0.37 -18.45
C LEU A 161 -6.06 -0.39 -17.17
N THR A 162 -4.81 0.07 -17.23
CA THR A 162 -3.94 0.17 -16.05
C THR A 162 -4.48 1.18 -15.04
N GLY A 163 -5.03 2.30 -15.51
CA GLY A 163 -5.71 3.28 -14.66
C GLY A 163 -6.94 2.68 -13.96
N GLN A 164 -7.78 1.95 -14.69
CA GLN A 164 -8.94 1.26 -14.11
C GLN A 164 -8.53 0.20 -13.09
N PHE A 165 -7.47 -0.57 -13.36
CA PHE A 165 -6.92 -1.54 -12.42
C PHE A 165 -6.45 -0.87 -11.12
N LEU A 166 -5.70 0.23 -11.21
CA LEU A 166 -5.25 1.00 -10.05
C LEU A 166 -6.43 1.52 -9.22
N TYR A 167 -7.49 1.98 -9.89
CA TYR A 167 -8.68 2.48 -9.22
C TYR A 167 -9.50 1.35 -8.58
N ALA A 168 -9.81 0.30 -9.34
CA ALA A 168 -10.77 -0.71 -8.91
C ALA A 168 -10.20 -1.71 -7.89
N PHE A 169 -8.89 -1.99 -7.95
CA PHE A 169 -8.25 -3.02 -7.12
C PHE A 169 -7.19 -2.44 -6.17
N CYS A 170 -6.28 -1.62 -6.69
CA CYS A 170 -5.15 -1.18 -5.90
C CYS A 170 -5.53 -0.10 -4.88
N MET A 171 -6.35 0.86 -5.25
CA MET A 171 -6.76 1.96 -4.36
C MET A 171 -7.59 1.46 -3.17
N PRO A 172 -8.67 0.65 -3.34
CA PRO A 172 -9.41 0.11 -2.20
C PRO A 172 -8.54 -0.76 -1.29
N GLY A 173 -7.66 -1.60 -1.86
CA GLY A 173 -6.71 -2.39 -1.09
C GLY A 173 -5.77 -1.53 -0.25
N ALA A 174 -5.24 -0.45 -0.81
CA ALA A 174 -4.36 0.48 -0.11
C ALA A 174 -5.12 1.27 0.99
N VAL A 175 -6.37 1.66 0.76
CA VAL A 175 -7.22 2.30 1.78
C VAL A 175 -7.50 1.31 2.92
N CYS A 176 -7.87 0.06 2.61
CA CYS A 176 -8.07 -0.97 3.64
C CYS A 176 -6.81 -1.23 4.45
N ALA A 177 -5.63 -1.23 3.82
CA ALA A 177 -4.36 -1.40 4.51
C ALA A 177 -4.05 -0.21 5.44
N LEU A 178 -4.43 1.02 5.09
CA LEU A 178 -4.27 2.18 5.96
C LEU A 178 -5.23 2.13 7.16
N LEU A 179 -6.46 1.65 6.96
CA LEU A 179 -7.46 1.55 8.02
C LEU A 179 -7.19 0.37 8.97
N PHE A 180 -6.65 -0.73 8.44
CA PHE A 180 -6.37 -1.97 9.17
C PHE A 180 -4.93 -2.44 8.89
N PRO A 181 -3.93 -1.69 9.35
CA PRO A 181 -2.53 -1.99 9.06
C PRO A 181 -2.09 -3.27 9.77
N ASP A 182 -1.50 -4.22 9.02
CA ASP A 182 -0.84 -5.40 9.56
C ASP A 182 0.54 -5.06 10.15
N TRP A 183 1.16 -3.98 9.69
CA TRP A 183 2.41 -3.46 10.24
C TRP A 183 2.26 -2.73 11.59
N SER A 184 1.04 -2.66 12.14
CA SER A 184 0.80 -2.18 13.51
C SER A 184 1.54 -3.01 14.58
N ALA A 185 2.00 -4.20 14.19
CA ALA A 185 2.88 -5.02 15.01
C ALA A 185 4.28 -4.42 15.27
N TYR A 186 4.70 -3.44 14.46
CA TYR A 186 5.93 -2.68 14.67
C TYR A 186 5.67 -1.41 15.49
N PRO A 187 6.72 -0.84 16.16
CA PRO A 187 6.61 0.48 16.77
C PRO A 187 6.21 1.54 15.74
N ALA A 188 5.45 2.53 16.18
CA ALA A 188 4.89 3.55 15.28
C ALA A 188 5.93 4.36 14.48
N PHE A 189 7.10 4.62 15.09
CA PHE A 189 8.22 5.30 14.44
C PHE A 189 9.29 4.32 13.92
N HIS A 190 8.94 3.05 13.75
CA HIS A 190 9.83 2.10 13.09
C HIS A 190 9.82 2.32 11.57
N PHE A 191 10.97 2.08 10.90
CA PHE A 191 11.10 2.25 9.45
C PHE A 191 9.98 1.53 8.67
N MET A 192 9.65 0.28 9.03
CA MET A 192 8.60 -0.48 8.35
C MET A 192 7.23 0.17 8.45
N SER A 193 6.88 0.75 9.61
CA SER A 193 5.61 1.47 9.80
C SER A 193 5.56 2.73 8.96
N VAL A 194 6.58 3.58 9.05
CA VAL A 194 6.67 4.84 8.28
C VAL A 194 6.67 4.57 6.78
N ASN A 195 7.45 3.59 6.33
CA ASN A 195 7.51 3.15 4.93
C ASN A 195 6.12 2.71 4.43
N SER A 196 5.46 1.82 5.18
CA SER A 196 4.16 1.27 4.76
C SER A 196 3.07 2.33 4.71
N PHE A 197 2.96 3.21 5.72
CA PHE A 197 2.02 4.34 5.66
C PHE A 197 2.30 5.23 4.45
N THR A 198 3.56 5.63 4.24
CA THR A 198 3.93 6.52 3.14
C THR A 198 3.61 5.91 1.78
N LEU A 199 3.93 4.63 1.56
CA LEU A 199 3.65 3.94 0.30
C LEU A 199 2.14 3.88 0.00
N HIS A 200 1.32 3.51 0.97
CA HIS A 200 -0.13 3.42 0.76
C HIS A 200 -0.76 4.80 0.56
N ILE A 201 -0.27 5.84 1.23
CA ILE A 201 -0.69 7.23 1.00
C ILE A 201 -0.35 7.66 -0.44
N LEU A 202 0.83 7.33 -0.95
CA LEU A 202 1.24 7.66 -2.33
C LEU A 202 0.42 6.90 -3.37
N LEU A 203 0.13 5.61 -3.15
CA LEU A 203 -0.68 4.79 -4.06
C LEU A 203 -2.11 5.32 -4.19
N VAL A 204 -2.77 5.59 -3.06
CA VAL A 204 -4.11 6.18 -3.06
C VAL A 204 -4.06 7.58 -3.69
N GLY A 205 -3.09 8.40 -3.29
CA GLY A 205 -2.91 9.76 -3.80
C GLY A 205 -2.69 9.80 -5.31
N TYR A 206 -1.92 8.86 -5.86
CA TYR A 206 -1.69 8.72 -7.29
C TYR A 206 -3.01 8.49 -8.05
N THR A 207 -3.82 7.56 -7.59
CA THR A 207 -5.11 7.23 -8.22
C THR A 207 -6.11 8.38 -8.09
N LEU A 208 -6.18 9.00 -6.90
CA LEU A 208 -7.05 10.16 -6.66
C LEU A 208 -6.67 11.37 -7.55
N MET A 209 -5.38 11.59 -7.83
CA MET A 209 -4.96 12.64 -8.78
C MET A 209 -5.55 12.40 -10.17
N LEU A 210 -5.49 11.18 -10.69
CA LEU A 210 -6.02 10.83 -12.01
C LEU A 210 -7.52 11.09 -12.09
N VAL A 211 -8.27 10.69 -11.06
CA VAL A 211 -9.71 10.93 -10.98
C VAL A 211 -10.01 12.43 -10.86
N ALA A 212 -9.33 13.12 -9.94
CA ALA A 212 -9.52 14.56 -9.72
C ALA A 212 -9.17 15.42 -10.94
N GLY A 213 -8.19 14.96 -11.75
CA GLY A 213 -7.79 15.61 -13.00
C GLY A 213 -8.69 15.32 -14.18
N GLY A 214 -9.64 14.35 -14.05
CA GLY A 214 -10.50 13.90 -15.14
C GLY A 214 -9.79 13.00 -16.17
N GLU A 215 -8.57 12.54 -15.86
CA GLU A 215 -7.78 11.67 -16.73
C GLU A 215 -8.20 10.19 -16.58
N LEU A 216 -8.80 9.86 -15.46
CA LEU A 216 -9.41 8.55 -15.20
C LEU A 216 -10.88 8.76 -14.85
N ARG A 217 -11.75 8.18 -15.65
CA ARG A 217 -13.19 8.08 -15.37
C ARG A 217 -13.48 6.64 -14.94
N PRO A 218 -13.87 6.41 -13.68
CA PRO A 218 -14.19 5.08 -13.19
C PRO A 218 -15.29 4.41 -14.05
N ASP A 219 -15.00 3.23 -14.60
CA ASP A 219 -15.95 2.46 -15.38
C ASP A 219 -16.02 1.03 -14.83
N THR A 220 -17.13 0.71 -14.18
CA THR A 220 -17.39 -0.61 -13.60
C THR A 220 -17.46 -1.73 -14.63
N ARG A 221 -17.78 -1.42 -15.89
CA ARG A 221 -17.87 -2.40 -16.99
C ARG A 221 -16.50 -2.98 -17.34
N ARG A 222 -15.43 -2.29 -16.99
CA ARG A 222 -14.06 -2.73 -17.25
C ARG A 222 -13.44 -3.56 -16.13
N ALA A 223 -14.14 -3.70 -15.00
CA ALA A 223 -13.65 -4.51 -13.88
C ALA A 223 -13.29 -5.97 -14.28
N PRO A 224 -14.07 -6.68 -15.11
CA PRO A 224 -13.68 -8.03 -15.57
C PRO A 224 -12.38 -8.05 -16.38
N ALA A 225 -12.15 -7.05 -17.23
CA ALA A 225 -10.89 -6.95 -18.00
C ALA A 225 -9.68 -6.68 -17.11
N CYS A 226 -9.87 -5.99 -15.98
CA CYS A 226 -8.80 -5.75 -15.01
C CYS A 226 -8.35 -7.03 -14.29
N LEU A 227 -9.21 -8.04 -14.17
CA LEU A 227 -8.86 -9.34 -13.58
C LEU A 227 -7.80 -10.09 -14.43
N GLY A 228 -7.71 -9.81 -15.73
CA GLY A 228 -6.68 -10.39 -16.59
C GLY A 228 -5.27 -9.84 -16.35
N ILE A 229 -5.11 -8.81 -15.51
CA ILE A 229 -3.80 -8.26 -15.12
C ILE A 229 -3.24 -9.01 -13.90
N MET A 230 -4.09 -9.67 -13.13
CA MET A 230 -3.73 -10.45 -11.93
C MET A 230 -3.30 -11.86 -12.28
#